data_902460667361c0cee276e83ac1d81cf7
#
_entry.id   902460667361c0cee276e83ac1d81cf7
#
_cell.length_a   1.000
_cell.length_b   1.000
_cell.length_c   1.000
_cell.angle_alpha   90.00
_cell.angle_beta   90.00
_cell.angle_gamma   90.00
#
_symmetry.space_group_name_H-M   'P 1'
#
loop_
_entity.id
_entity.type
_entity.pdbx_description
1 polymer ?
#
loop_
_entity_poly.entity_id
_entity_poly.type
_entity_poly.pdbx_seq_one_letter_code
_entity_poly.pdbx_strand_id
1 'polypeptide(L)'
;MKIFNRLCGPAAPLVALLACFPASTWALPMMGAELTSFAVLGAAAVTNTGPTTLIGGLGVSNNSSPSGITGFFGTMANDGPGTATGAIHQGNAYALSADGQLVNAMTTLSLMGPGTTLGASLDGLTLASGVYTVLAGITNLTGTLTLDGGGNANAFWVFQMPSTLITSAGSVVNVINTGAGAGVYWNIGSSATLGANTTFEGNLLASASITFNDGVNLSCGRALAHTGAVTMMNDRVDAVGCVGTGEEGSQGLSGGLTGFGPGTPLIPLPAVPAIPEPETWALMLAGLGALRWAVASRRA
;
A
#
# COMPACT_ATOMS: atom_id res chain seq x y z
N MET A 1 -21.49 15.88 80.07
CA MET A 1 -22.27 15.76 78.86
C MET A 1 -21.30 15.43 77.71
N LYS A 2 -21.49 14.33 77.02
CA LYS A 2 -20.47 13.56 76.29
C LYS A 2 -20.05 14.19 74.94
N ILE A 3 -18.76 14.35 74.77
CA ILE A 3 -18.07 14.80 73.56
C ILE A 3 -17.77 13.58 72.68
N PHE A 4 -18.27 13.59 71.43
CA PHE A 4 -17.90 12.60 70.43
C PHE A 4 -16.73 13.12 69.61
N ASN A 5 -15.56 12.48 69.76
CA ASN A 5 -14.41 12.69 68.97
C ASN A 5 -14.51 11.80 67.71
N ARG A 6 -14.54 12.37 66.53
CA ARG A 6 -14.44 11.62 65.26
C ARG A 6 -13.04 11.75 64.67
N LEU A 7 -12.38 10.62 64.57
CA LEU A 7 -11.14 10.46 63.84
C LEU A 7 -11.33 10.79 62.37
N CYS A 8 -10.56 11.75 61.93
CA CYS A 8 -10.34 12.02 60.52
C CYS A 8 -9.09 11.24 60.09
N GLY A 9 -9.26 10.16 59.35
CA GLY A 9 -8.13 9.42 58.72
C GLY A 9 -7.62 10.16 57.50
N PRO A 10 -6.30 10.08 57.18
CA PRO A 10 -5.76 10.75 56.02
C PRO A 10 -6.21 10.03 54.75
N ALA A 11 -6.87 10.78 53.85
CA ALA A 11 -7.18 10.35 52.50
C ALA A 11 -5.86 10.29 51.69
N ALA A 12 -5.50 9.12 51.24
CA ALA A 12 -4.40 8.94 50.27
C ALA A 12 -4.79 9.58 48.93
N PRO A 13 -3.91 10.38 48.34
CA PRO A 13 -4.19 10.90 46.97
C PRO A 13 -4.12 9.76 45.94
N LEU A 14 -5.24 9.56 45.30
CA LEU A 14 -5.32 8.70 44.11
C LEU A 14 -4.58 9.43 42.96
N VAL A 15 -3.33 9.08 42.73
CA VAL A 15 -2.58 9.56 41.55
C VAL A 15 -3.17 8.88 40.33
N ALA A 16 -4.05 9.57 39.64
CA ALA A 16 -4.51 9.18 38.33
C ALA A 16 -3.34 9.31 37.35
N LEU A 17 -2.73 8.18 36.99
CA LEU A 17 -1.76 8.11 35.89
C LEU A 17 -2.53 8.38 34.61
N LEU A 18 -2.55 9.62 34.14
CA LEU A 18 -3.00 9.98 32.79
C LEU A 18 -1.96 9.39 31.84
N ALA A 19 -2.25 8.21 31.31
CA ALA A 19 -1.51 7.67 30.18
C ALA A 19 -1.73 8.61 28.99
N CYS A 20 -0.77 9.47 28.73
CA CYS A 20 -0.71 10.28 27.53
C CYS A 20 -0.42 9.31 26.36
N PHE A 21 -1.46 8.74 25.76
CA PHE A 21 -1.31 8.05 24.48
C PHE A 21 -0.96 9.12 23.46
N PRO A 22 0.18 9.02 22.77
CA PRO A 22 0.43 9.89 21.62
C PRO A 22 -0.73 9.67 20.65
N ALA A 23 -1.48 10.72 20.35
CA ALA A 23 -2.43 10.70 19.26
C ALA A 23 -1.63 10.36 18.01
N SER A 24 -1.86 9.18 17.45
CA SER A 24 -1.32 8.80 16.15
C SER A 24 -1.91 9.80 15.16
N THR A 25 -1.17 10.82 14.81
CA THR A 25 -1.51 11.67 13.68
C THR A 25 -1.34 10.81 12.44
N TRP A 26 -2.44 10.25 11.98
CA TRP A 26 -2.48 9.57 10.70
C TRP A 26 -2.08 10.60 9.66
N ALA A 27 -0.89 10.43 9.09
CA ALA A 27 -0.50 11.21 7.94
C ALA A 27 -1.55 10.96 6.86
N LEU A 28 -2.09 12.03 6.26
CA LEU A 28 -2.99 11.86 5.13
C LEU A 28 -2.23 11.12 4.04
N PRO A 29 -2.75 9.99 3.55
CA PRO A 29 -2.08 9.22 2.52
C PRO A 29 -1.85 10.12 1.30
N MET A 30 -0.67 10.02 0.68
CA MET A 30 -0.28 10.76 -0.51
C MET A 30 -1.30 10.58 -1.66
N MET A 31 -1.86 9.40 -1.76
CA MET A 31 -3.02 9.11 -2.61
C MET A 31 -4.29 9.48 -1.86
N GLY A 32 -5.16 10.29 -2.45
CA GLY A 32 -6.41 10.72 -1.84
C GLY A 32 -7.37 9.57 -1.52
N ALA A 33 -8.39 9.85 -0.72
CA ALA A 33 -9.29 8.82 -0.19
C ALA A 33 -10.09 8.09 -1.27
N GLU A 34 -10.52 8.78 -2.32
CA GLU A 34 -11.21 8.13 -3.44
C GLU A 34 -10.26 7.21 -4.18
N LEU A 35 -9.05 7.66 -4.49
CA LEU A 35 -8.07 6.86 -5.24
C LEU A 35 -7.67 5.60 -4.48
N THR A 36 -7.47 5.69 -3.16
CA THR A 36 -7.08 4.54 -2.33
C THR A 36 -8.17 3.49 -2.19
N SER A 37 -9.42 3.81 -2.49
CA SER A 37 -10.53 2.84 -2.48
C SER A 37 -10.51 1.85 -3.65
N PHE A 38 -9.82 2.20 -4.74
CA PHE A 38 -9.75 1.36 -5.95
C PHE A 38 -8.60 0.34 -5.85
N ALA A 39 -8.88 -0.90 -6.22
CA ALA A 39 -7.86 -1.87 -6.60
C ALA A 39 -7.45 -1.67 -8.06
N VAL A 40 -8.43 -1.34 -8.91
CA VAL A 40 -8.22 -1.09 -10.33
C VAL A 40 -9.01 0.15 -10.76
N LEU A 41 -8.32 1.10 -11.40
CA LEU A 41 -8.93 2.26 -12.05
C LEU A 41 -8.32 2.43 -13.45
N GLY A 42 -9.15 2.40 -14.48
CA GLY A 42 -8.77 2.78 -15.83
C GLY A 42 -9.46 4.06 -16.25
N ALA A 43 -8.88 4.84 -17.15
CA ALA A 43 -9.59 6.00 -17.69
C ALA A 43 -10.52 5.59 -18.86
N ALA A 44 -10.00 4.89 -19.84
CA ALA A 44 -10.74 4.54 -21.05
C ALA A 44 -11.62 3.30 -20.88
N ALA A 45 -11.09 2.26 -20.26
CA ALA A 45 -11.79 0.99 -20.02
C ALA A 45 -11.08 0.15 -18.94
N VAL A 46 -11.82 -0.80 -18.40
CA VAL A 46 -11.25 -1.95 -17.67
C VAL A 46 -11.83 -3.20 -18.32
N THR A 47 -10.94 -4.07 -18.81
CA THR A 47 -11.34 -5.32 -19.48
C THR A 47 -10.72 -6.51 -18.77
N ASN A 48 -11.50 -7.57 -18.65
CA ASN A 48 -11.03 -8.79 -18.00
C ASN A 48 -11.45 -10.02 -18.80
N THR A 49 -10.57 -11.02 -18.81
CA THR A 49 -10.87 -12.36 -19.32
C THR A 49 -10.54 -13.39 -18.25
N GLY A 50 -11.51 -14.20 -17.86
CA GLY A 50 -11.31 -15.24 -16.83
C GLY A 50 -11.65 -14.79 -15.40
N PRO A 51 -11.40 -15.65 -14.39
CA PRO A 51 -11.85 -15.45 -13.01
C PRO A 51 -10.92 -14.54 -12.20
N THR A 52 -10.74 -13.30 -12.63
CA THR A 52 -9.98 -12.29 -11.88
C THR A 52 -10.67 -11.92 -10.56
N THR A 53 -9.89 -11.78 -9.50
CA THR A 53 -10.38 -11.36 -8.19
C THR A 53 -9.74 -10.03 -7.79
N LEU A 54 -10.57 -9.01 -7.54
CA LEU A 54 -10.16 -7.71 -7.02
C LEU A 54 -10.59 -7.56 -5.56
N ILE A 55 -9.63 -7.33 -4.66
CA ILE A 55 -9.90 -6.97 -3.27
C ILE A 55 -9.72 -5.44 -3.17
N GLY A 56 -10.84 -4.74 -3.27
CA GLY A 56 -10.94 -3.28 -3.41
C GLY A 56 -11.93 -2.88 -4.49
N GLY A 57 -12.03 -1.58 -4.75
CA GLY A 57 -12.95 -1.02 -5.74
C GLY A 57 -12.49 -1.22 -7.18
N LEU A 58 -13.45 -1.18 -8.10
CA LEU A 58 -13.24 -1.27 -9.54
C LEU A 58 -13.81 -0.02 -10.20
N GLY A 59 -13.03 0.64 -11.06
CA GLY A 59 -13.50 1.87 -11.69
C GLY A 59 -13.01 2.14 -13.09
N VAL A 60 -13.82 2.92 -13.81
CA VAL A 60 -13.43 3.59 -15.04
C VAL A 60 -13.86 5.06 -14.96
N SER A 61 -12.94 5.99 -15.26
CA SER A 61 -13.21 7.41 -15.06
C SER A 61 -13.93 8.06 -16.25
N ASN A 62 -13.51 7.81 -17.47
CA ASN A 62 -13.97 8.53 -18.67
C ASN A 62 -14.97 7.75 -19.55
N ASN A 63 -15.48 6.62 -19.09
CA ASN A 63 -16.41 5.81 -19.88
C ASN A 63 -17.59 5.32 -19.03
N SER A 64 -18.75 5.94 -19.22
CA SER A 64 -20.01 5.58 -18.55
C SER A 64 -20.86 4.55 -19.31
N SER A 65 -20.38 4.06 -20.47
CA SER A 65 -21.09 3.05 -21.23
C SER A 65 -20.92 1.64 -20.65
N PRO A 66 -21.82 0.67 -20.94
CA PRO A 66 -21.64 -0.71 -20.50
C PRO A 66 -20.28 -1.32 -20.88
N SER A 67 -19.70 -0.90 -22.01
CA SER A 67 -18.38 -1.34 -22.45
C SER A 67 -17.21 -0.71 -21.68
N GLY A 68 -17.45 0.20 -20.75
CA GLY A 68 -16.41 0.80 -19.94
C GLY A 68 -15.75 -0.20 -19.01
N ILE A 69 -16.52 -1.13 -18.44
CA ILE A 69 -16.03 -2.26 -17.64
C ILE A 69 -16.64 -3.53 -18.19
N THR A 70 -15.81 -4.47 -18.65
CA THR A 70 -16.23 -5.77 -19.19
C THR A 70 -15.49 -6.92 -18.52
N GLY A 71 -16.08 -8.11 -18.54
CA GLY A 71 -15.51 -9.32 -17.97
C GLY A 71 -15.68 -9.45 -16.46
N PHE A 72 -16.56 -8.65 -15.84
CA PHE A 72 -16.84 -8.69 -14.40
C PHE A 72 -18.31 -8.88 -14.09
N PHE A 73 -18.57 -9.60 -13.01
CA PHE A 73 -19.88 -9.70 -12.39
C PHE A 73 -20.24 -8.40 -11.66
N GLY A 74 -21.52 -8.00 -11.69
CA GLY A 74 -22.02 -6.83 -10.97
C GLY A 74 -21.75 -5.47 -11.64
N THR A 75 -21.14 -5.45 -12.83
CA THR A 75 -20.95 -4.24 -13.65
C THR A 75 -22.17 -3.98 -14.54
N MET A 76 -22.17 -2.86 -15.28
CA MET A 76 -23.25 -2.58 -16.26
C MET A 76 -23.30 -3.61 -17.40
N ALA A 77 -22.15 -4.12 -17.84
CA ALA A 77 -22.07 -5.21 -18.82
C ALA A 77 -22.47 -6.55 -18.19
N ASN A 78 -22.06 -6.80 -16.96
CA ASN A 78 -22.29 -8.04 -16.21
C ASN A 78 -22.01 -9.32 -17.02
N ASP A 79 -20.88 -9.32 -17.74
CA ASP A 79 -20.58 -10.21 -18.86
C ASP A 79 -19.42 -11.19 -18.59
N GLY A 80 -18.95 -11.31 -17.35
CA GLY A 80 -17.82 -12.18 -17.05
C GLY A 80 -17.71 -12.63 -15.61
N PRO A 81 -16.76 -13.57 -15.35
CA PRO A 81 -16.57 -14.18 -14.04
C PRO A 81 -15.70 -13.36 -13.07
N GLY A 82 -15.11 -12.27 -13.51
CA GLY A 82 -14.32 -11.40 -12.63
C GLY A 82 -15.16 -10.84 -11.48
N THR A 83 -14.56 -10.65 -10.32
CA THR A 83 -15.22 -10.14 -9.10
C THR A 83 -14.45 -9.00 -8.47
N ALA A 84 -15.17 -8.05 -7.87
CA ALA A 84 -14.61 -7.00 -7.04
C ALA A 84 -15.32 -6.98 -5.68
N THR A 85 -14.56 -6.86 -4.58
CA THR A 85 -15.14 -6.80 -3.24
C THR A 85 -15.57 -5.39 -2.85
N GLY A 86 -14.97 -4.37 -3.44
CA GLY A 86 -15.30 -2.97 -3.24
C GLY A 86 -16.36 -2.44 -4.18
N ALA A 87 -16.66 -1.15 -4.06
CA ALA A 87 -17.64 -0.48 -4.91
C ALA A 87 -17.18 -0.42 -6.37
N ILE A 88 -18.16 -0.48 -7.30
CA ILE A 88 -17.93 -0.34 -8.73
C ILE A 88 -18.38 1.07 -9.16
N HIS A 89 -17.45 1.82 -9.78
CA HIS A 89 -17.69 3.18 -10.24
C HIS A 89 -17.40 3.29 -11.74
N GLN A 90 -18.44 3.55 -12.52
CA GLN A 90 -18.35 3.58 -13.98
C GLN A 90 -18.73 4.94 -14.53
N GLY A 91 -17.75 5.73 -14.97
CA GLY A 91 -17.90 7.05 -15.55
C GLY A 91 -18.64 8.06 -14.67
N ASN A 92 -18.55 7.92 -13.37
CA ASN A 92 -19.24 8.79 -12.41
C ASN A 92 -18.26 9.79 -11.74
N ALA A 93 -18.82 10.74 -11.00
CA ALA A 93 -18.04 11.79 -10.36
C ALA A 93 -16.97 11.26 -9.38
N TYR A 94 -17.23 10.11 -8.72
CA TYR A 94 -16.29 9.49 -7.80
C TYR A 94 -15.05 8.95 -8.55
N ALA A 95 -15.24 8.24 -9.65
CA ALA A 95 -14.14 7.75 -10.48
C ALA A 95 -13.36 8.89 -11.15
N LEU A 96 -14.06 9.97 -11.58
CA LEU A 96 -13.39 11.17 -12.10
C LEU A 96 -12.56 11.89 -11.03
N SER A 97 -13.04 12.00 -9.81
CA SER A 97 -12.30 12.57 -8.68
C SER A 97 -11.04 11.74 -8.37
N ALA A 98 -11.19 10.41 -8.36
CA ALA A 98 -10.07 9.49 -8.15
C ALA A 98 -8.99 9.62 -9.25
N ASP A 99 -9.38 9.78 -10.52
CA ASP A 99 -8.44 10.01 -11.61
C ASP A 99 -7.70 11.36 -11.44
N GLY A 100 -8.40 12.40 -11.00
CA GLY A 100 -7.78 13.67 -10.64
C GLY A 100 -6.75 13.53 -9.50
N GLN A 101 -7.05 12.69 -8.50
CA GLN A 101 -6.10 12.36 -7.43
C GLN A 101 -4.91 11.56 -7.96
N LEU A 102 -5.10 10.67 -8.94
CA LEU A 102 -4.01 9.94 -9.61
C LEU A 102 -3.02 10.90 -10.29
N VAL A 103 -3.53 11.87 -11.06
CA VAL A 103 -2.69 12.90 -11.70
C VAL A 103 -1.90 13.69 -10.67
N ASN A 104 -2.55 14.10 -9.58
CA ASN A 104 -1.89 14.82 -8.49
C ASN A 104 -0.80 13.98 -7.84
N ALA A 105 -1.07 12.69 -7.57
CA ALA A 105 -0.11 11.77 -7.00
C ALA A 105 1.13 11.60 -7.91
N MET A 106 0.93 11.32 -9.20
CA MET A 106 2.00 11.17 -10.17
C MET A 106 2.86 12.43 -10.29
N THR A 107 2.21 13.60 -10.35
CA THR A 107 2.90 14.90 -10.41
C THR A 107 3.73 15.15 -9.17
N THR A 108 3.14 14.91 -8.00
CA THR A 108 3.80 15.16 -6.71
C THR A 108 4.98 14.19 -6.49
N LEU A 109 4.84 12.91 -6.88
CA LEU A 109 5.95 11.96 -6.90
C LEU A 109 7.10 12.43 -7.78
N SER A 110 6.80 12.99 -8.96
CA SER A 110 7.82 13.51 -9.88
C SER A 110 8.63 14.66 -9.29
N LEU A 111 8.07 15.41 -8.33
CA LEU A 111 8.76 16.51 -7.64
C LEU A 111 9.78 16.05 -6.59
N MET A 112 9.81 14.76 -6.23
CA MET A 112 10.78 14.23 -5.26
C MET A 112 12.22 14.21 -5.79
N GLY A 113 12.42 14.59 -7.03
CA GLY A 113 13.72 14.57 -7.68
C GLY A 113 14.15 13.18 -8.17
N PRO A 114 15.34 13.08 -8.77
CA PRO A 114 15.77 11.87 -9.45
C PRO A 114 16.18 10.74 -8.48
N GLY A 115 16.58 11.04 -7.25
CA GLY A 115 17.08 10.05 -6.31
C GLY A 115 18.30 9.28 -6.85
N THR A 116 18.33 7.96 -6.58
CA THR A 116 19.38 7.08 -7.08
C THR A 116 19.05 6.60 -8.49
N THR A 117 19.97 6.80 -9.42
CA THR A 117 19.81 6.33 -10.81
C THR A 117 20.06 4.83 -10.91
N LEU A 118 19.12 4.11 -11.53
CA LEU A 118 19.22 2.69 -11.83
C LEU A 118 19.36 2.45 -13.34
N GLY A 119 19.93 1.31 -13.71
CA GLY A 119 19.87 0.81 -15.07
C GLY A 119 18.47 0.35 -15.49
N ALA A 120 18.29 0.00 -16.77
CA ALA A 120 17.02 -0.47 -17.30
C ALA A 120 16.58 -1.84 -16.72
N SER A 121 17.51 -2.66 -16.23
CA SER A 121 17.22 -3.93 -15.56
C SER A 121 17.15 -3.72 -14.06
N LEU A 122 16.06 -4.19 -13.46
CA LEU A 122 15.87 -4.22 -12.00
C LEU A 122 16.15 -5.62 -11.42
N ASP A 123 16.56 -6.57 -12.26
CA ASP A 123 16.75 -7.96 -11.89
C ASP A 123 17.89 -8.15 -10.88
N GLY A 124 17.62 -8.94 -9.83
CA GLY A 124 18.59 -9.28 -8.78
C GLY A 124 18.96 -8.13 -7.84
N LEU A 125 18.32 -6.95 -7.97
CA LEU A 125 18.61 -5.82 -7.08
C LEU A 125 17.95 -6.01 -5.72
N THR A 126 18.66 -5.53 -4.67
CA THR A 126 18.11 -5.28 -3.34
C THR A 126 18.23 -3.80 -3.04
N LEU A 127 17.08 -3.12 -2.86
CA LEU A 127 17.01 -1.67 -2.74
C LEU A 127 16.51 -1.27 -1.34
N ALA A 128 17.27 -0.41 -0.68
CA ALA A 128 16.83 0.24 0.54
C ALA A 128 15.71 1.26 0.27
N SER A 129 15.07 1.76 1.33
CA SER A 129 14.07 2.83 1.25
C SER A 129 14.64 4.07 0.56
N GLY A 130 13.92 4.65 -0.41
CA GLY A 130 14.37 5.83 -1.15
C GLY A 130 13.65 6.11 -2.46
N VAL A 131 14.17 7.10 -3.19
CA VAL A 131 13.72 7.47 -4.54
C VAL A 131 14.71 6.94 -5.57
N TYR A 132 14.20 6.36 -6.63
CA TYR A 132 14.96 5.73 -7.70
C TYR A 132 14.47 6.21 -9.06
N THR A 133 15.40 6.55 -9.95
CA THR A 133 15.08 6.89 -11.34
C THR A 133 15.71 5.87 -12.29
N VAL A 134 14.89 5.33 -13.17
CA VAL A 134 15.32 4.46 -14.26
C VAL A 134 15.42 5.28 -15.53
N LEU A 135 16.65 5.55 -16.00
CA LEU A 135 16.95 6.63 -16.94
C LEU A 135 16.49 6.39 -18.36
N ALA A 136 16.08 5.38 -18.88
CA ALA A 136 15.69 5.38 -20.30
C ALA A 136 15.04 4.09 -20.79
N GLY A 137 14.22 4.26 -21.79
CA GLY A 137 13.66 3.20 -22.58
C GLY A 137 12.68 2.34 -21.79
N ILE A 138 12.73 1.05 -21.99
CA ILE A 138 11.88 0.06 -21.35
C ILE A 138 12.58 -0.44 -20.11
N THR A 139 11.94 -0.27 -18.94
CA THR A 139 12.41 -0.90 -17.70
C THR A 139 12.00 -2.36 -17.69
N ASN A 140 12.93 -3.26 -17.47
CA ASN A 140 12.71 -4.69 -17.47
C ASN A 140 12.98 -5.30 -16.10
N LEU A 141 12.06 -6.17 -15.68
CA LEU A 141 12.25 -7.09 -14.56
C LEU A 141 12.10 -8.52 -15.09
N THR A 142 13.18 -9.31 -15.03
CA THR A 142 13.19 -10.69 -15.55
C THR A 142 13.30 -11.75 -14.47
N GLY A 143 13.60 -11.36 -13.24
CA GLY A 143 13.73 -12.22 -12.07
C GLY A 143 13.15 -11.57 -10.83
N THR A 144 13.95 -11.39 -9.78
CA THR A 144 13.49 -10.86 -8.50
C THR A 144 14.09 -9.50 -8.20
N LEU A 145 13.24 -8.55 -7.81
CA LEU A 145 13.60 -7.29 -7.18
C LEU A 145 13.20 -7.36 -5.70
N THR A 146 14.12 -7.09 -4.80
CA THR A 146 13.86 -7.03 -3.36
C THR A 146 13.90 -5.58 -2.88
N LEU A 147 12.87 -5.16 -2.16
CA LEU A 147 12.75 -3.86 -1.51
C LEU A 147 12.89 -4.08 0.00
N ASP A 148 14.06 -3.75 0.55
CA ASP A 148 14.38 -4.03 1.96
C ASP A 148 14.23 -2.76 2.81
N GLY A 149 13.24 -2.74 3.69
CA GLY A 149 12.95 -1.63 4.59
C GLY A 149 13.94 -1.47 5.74
N GLY A 150 14.84 -2.43 5.96
CA GLY A 150 15.83 -2.37 7.03
C GLY A 150 15.23 -2.27 8.44
N GLY A 151 14.01 -2.76 8.65
CA GLY A 151 13.27 -2.66 9.90
C GLY A 151 12.56 -1.31 10.12
N ASN A 152 12.49 -0.44 9.11
CA ASN A 152 11.72 0.81 9.17
C ASN A 152 10.26 0.55 8.82
N ALA A 153 9.35 0.70 9.79
CA ALA A 153 7.91 0.52 9.57
C ALA A 153 7.30 1.52 8.59
N ASN A 154 7.96 2.66 8.36
CA ASN A 154 7.56 3.71 7.40
C ASN A 154 8.47 3.74 6.16
N ALA A 155 9.07 2.62 5.78
CA ALA A 155 9.89 2.56 4.58
C ALA A 155 9.09 2.95 3.33
N PHE A 156 9.75 3.59 2.37
CA PHE A 156 9.09 3.97 1.12
C PHE A 156 10.02 3.73 -0.07
N TRP A 157 9.42 3.42 -1.20
CA TRP A 157 10.12 3.33 -2.48
C TRP A 157 9.32 4.07 -3.54
N VAL A 158 10.00 4.97 -4.24
CA VAL A 158 9.43 5.69 -5.38
C VAL A 158 10.29 5.41 -6.60
N PHE A 159 9.67 4.80 -7.60
CA PHE A 159 10.31 4.55 -8.88
C PHE A 159 9.84 5.58 -9.91
N GLN A 160 10.75 6.45 -10.34
CA GLN A 160 10.51 7.41 -11.41
C GLN A 160 10.89 6.75 -12.74
N MET A 161 9.89 6.40 -13.54
CA MET A 161 10.07 5.72 -14.82
C MET A 161 9.53 6.60 -15.95
N PRO A 162 10.39 7.26 -16.73
CA PRO A 162 9.93 8.16 -17.80
C PRO A 162 9.26 7.44 -18.97
N SER A 163 9.39 6.12 -19.06
CA SER A 163 8.84 5.30 -20.14
C SER A 163 8.02 4.13 -19.62
N THR A 164 8.20 2.93 -20.14
CA THR A 164 7.37 1.74 -19.91
C THR A 164 8.04 0.79 -18.92
N LEU A 165 7.23 0.20 -18.04
CA LEU A 165 7.61 -0.95 -17.20
C LEU A 165 7.15 -2.24 -17.87
N ILE A 166 8.08 -3.21 -18.05
CA ILE A 166 7.75 -4.55 -18.50
C ILE A 166 8.34 -5.57 -17.52
N THR A 167 7.55 -6.55 -17.13
CA THR A 167 8.06 -7.73 -16.42
C THR A 167 7.97 -8.97 -17.32
N SER A 168 8.94 -9.86 -17.19
CA SER A 168 8.86 -11.19 -17.80
C SER A 168 7.95 -12.11 -17.02
N ALA A 169 7.57 -13.24 -17.60
CA ALA A 169 6.79 -14.25 -16.89
C ALA A 169 7.52 -14.75 -15.64
N GLY A 170 6.79 -14.89 -14.52
CA GLY A 170 7.32 -15.37 -13.25
C GLY A 170 8.25 -14.39 -12.51
N SER A 171 8.28 -13.12 -12.91
CA SER A 171 9.04 -12.10 -12.19
C SER A 171 8.44 -11.82 -10.80
N VAL A 172 9.30 -11.38 -9.88
CA VAL A 172 8.90 -11.13 -8.49
C VAL A 172 9.37 -9.75 -8.04
N VAL A 173 8.48 -8.97 -7.48
CA VAL A 173 8.80 -7.83 -6.60
C VAL A 173 8.44 -8.24 -5.18
N ASN A 174 9.40 -8.19 -4.27
CA ASN A 174 9.25 -8.63 -2.90
C ASN A 174 9.65 -7.53 -1.94
N VAL A 175 8.73 -7.12 -1.05
CA VAL A 175 8.95 -6.11 -0.01
C VAL A 175 9.20 -6.82 1.31
N ILE A 176 10.28 -6.49 2.00
CA ILE A 176 10.70 -7.15 3.23
C ILE A 176 11.16 -6.15 4.29
N ASN A 177 11.20 -6.59 5.54
CA ASN A 177 11.74 -5.83 6.67
C ASN A 177 11.14 -4.43 6.81
N THR A 178 9.82 -4.31 6.66
CA THR A 178 9.08 -3.06 6.80
C THR A 178 7.85 -3.26 7.70
N GLY A 179 6.89 -2.33 7.71
CA GLY A 179 5.71 -2.40 8.57
C GLY A 179 4.50 -1.65 8.02
N ALA A 180 3.49 -1.48 8.86
CA ALA A 180 2.17 -0.97 8.50
C ALA A 180 2.16 0.44 7.86
N GLY A 181 3.21 1.22 8.03
CA GLY A 181 3.34 2.55 7.45
C GLY A 181 4.10 2.60 6.13
N ALA A 182 4.48 1.46 5.54
CA ALA A 182 5.28 1.43 4.32
C ALA A 182 4.53 1.88 3.06
N GLY A 183 5.29 2.29 2.03
CA GLY A 183 4.75 2.68 0.73
C GLY A 183 5.64 2.31 -0.45
N VAL A 184 5.02 1.82 -1.53
CA VAL A 184 5.71 1.54 -2.81
C VAL A 184 4.93 2.16 -3.95
N TYR A 185 5.60 3.02 -4.73
CA TYR A 185 4.98 3.81 -5.79
C TYR A 185 5.78 3.68 -7.08
N TRP A 186 5.15 3.10 -8.09
CA TRP A 186 5.69 2.96 -9.43
C TRP A 186 5.11 4.08 -10.32
N ASN A 187 5.82 5.21 -10.41
CA ASN A 187 5.41 6.36 -11.21
C ASN A 187 5.88 6.19 -12.66
N ILE A 188 4.99 5.70 -13.52
CA ILE A 188 5.28 5.22 -14.87
C ILE A 188 4.79 6.23 -15.89
N GLY A 189 5.70 6.86 -16.62
CA GLY A 189 5.42 7.91 -17.61
C GLY A 189 4.72 7.43 -18.89
N SER A 190 4.57 6.11 -19.09
CA SER A 190 3.83 5.52 -20.19
C SER A 190 2.98 4.35 -19.68
N SER A 191 3.19 3.13 -20.18
CA SER A 191 2.41 1.94 -19.86
C SER A 191 3.17 0.95 -19.00
N ALA A 192 2.43 0.09 -18.30
CA ALA A 192 2.97 -1.09 -17.63
C ALA A 192 2.46 -2.37 -18.27
N THR A 193 3.33 -3.37 -18.41
CA THR A 193 2.95 -4.73 -18.81
C THR A 193 3.57 -5.73 -17.86
N LEU A 194 2.73 -6.44 -17.11
CA LEU A 194 3.18 -7.51 -16.22
C LEU A 194 3.05 -8.85 -16.94
N GLY A 195 4.19 -9.58 -17.01
CA GLY A 195 4.26 -10.92 -17.62
C GLY A 195 3.45 -11.95 -16.85
N ALA A 196 3.10 -13.05 -17.50
CA ALA A 196 2.30 -14.12 -16.89
C ALA A 196 2.90 -14.63 -15.57
N ASN A 197 2.05 -14.92 -14.58
CA ASN A 197 2.45 -15.40 -13.26
C ASN A 197 3.47 -14.50 -12.53
N THR A 198 3.48 -13.19 -12.83
CA THR A 198 4.26 -12.21 -12.08
C THR A 198 3.64 -12.02 -10.69
N THR A 199 4.47 -12.06 -9.65
CA THR A 199 4.10 -11.58 -8.30
C THR A 199 4.65 -10.18 -8.13
N PHE A 200 3.78 -9.21 -7.89
CA PHE A 200 4.16 -7.80 -7.86
C PHE A 200 3.59 -7.10 -6.63
N GLU A 201 4.34 -6.15 -6.08
CA GLU A 201 3.92 -5.39 -4.90
C GLU A 201 4.01 -3.89 -5.13
N GLY A 202 3.02 -3.16 -4.57
CA GLY A 202 2.96 -1.71 -4.61
C GLY A 202 2.00 -1.13 -5.65
N ASN A 203 1.91 0.19 -5.65
CA ASN A 203 0.93 0.93 -6.44
C ASN A 203 1.50 1.28 -7.82
N LEU A 204 0.91 0.74 -8.88
CA LEU A 204 1.21 1.05 -10.27
C LEU A 204 0.42 2.30 -10.68
N LEU A 205 1.11 3.41 -10.91
CA LEU A 205 0.54 4.68 -11.38
C LEU A 205 1.05 4.91 -12.80
N ALA A 206 0.26 4.55 -13.80
CA ALA A 206 0.63 4.62 -15.21
C ALA A 206 -0.04 5.80 -15.91
N SER A 207 0.73 6.58 -16.67
CA SER A 207 0.21 7.67 -17.48
C SER A 207 -0.71 7.17 -18.61
N ALA A 208 -0.43 6.00 -19.17
CA ALA A 208 -1.22 5.39 -20.24
C ALA A 208 -1.95 4.14 -19.73
N SER A 209 -1.57 2.95 -20.15
CA SER A 209 -2.31 1.71 -19.92
C SER A 209 -1.54 0.75 -19.00
N ILE A 210 -2.29 -0.16 -18.37
CA ILE A 210 -1.74 -1.29 -17.62
C ILE A 210 -2.27 -2.58 -18.20
N THR A 211 -1.38 -3.53 -18.50
CA THR A 211 -1.75 -4.86 -18.99
C THR A 211 -1.21 -5.93 -18.05
N PHE A 212 -2.06 -6.78 -17.55
CA PHE A 212 -1.72 -8.00 -16.85
C PHE A 212 -1.91 -9.18 -17.78
N ASN A 213 -0.87 -9.96 -17.96
CA ASN A 213 -0.97 -11.25 -18.61
C ASN A 213 -1.47 -12.30 -17.61
N ASP A 214 -1.80 -13.49 -18.10
CA ASP A 214 -2.45 -14.55 -17.32
C ASP A 214 -1.77 -14.82 -15.97
N GLY A 215 -2.56 -14.81 -14.91
CA GLY A 215 -2.14 -15.25 -13.57
C GLY A 215 -1.27 -14.24 -12.79
N VAL A 216 -1.31 -12.96 -13.10
CA VAL A 216 -0.59 -11.95 -12.31
C VAL A 216 -1.21 -11.83 -10.91
N ASN A 217 -0.35 -11.79 -9.89
CA ASN A 217 -0.71 -11.50 -8.52
C ASN A 217 -0.12 -10.17 -8.08
N LEU A 218 -0.93 -9.12 -8.07
CA LEU A 218 -0.57 -7.82 -7.51
C LEU A 218 -1.03 -7.75 -6.06
N SER A 219 -0.10 -7.95 -5.14
CA SER A 219 -0.34 -7.87 -3.70
C SER A 219 0.00 -6.49 -3.17
N CYS A 220 -0.68 -6.05 -2.13
CA CYS A 220 -0.41 -4.76 -1.48
C CYS A 220 -0.33 -3.61 -2.47
N GLY A 221 -1.23 -3.55 -3.44
CA GLY A 221 -1.08 -2.56 -4.49
C GLY A 221 -2.32 -2.35 -5.33
N ARG A 222 -2.20 -1.40 -6.24
CA ARG A 222 -3.28 -0.94 -7.12
C ARG A 222 -2.77 -0.82 -8.54
N ALA A 223 -3.67 -1.02 -9.50
CA ALA A 223 -3.42 -0.76 -10.92
C ALA A 223 -4.24 0.46 -11.37
N LEU A 224 -3.56 1.59 -11.54
CA LEU A 224 -4.17 2.91 -11.76
C LEU A 224 -3.64 3.50 -13.08
N ALA A 225 -4.51 3.58 -14.10
CA ALA A 225 -4.18 4.04 -15.45
C ALA A 225 -4.92 5.36 -15.75
N HIS A 226 -4.16 6.47 -15.97
CA HIS A 226 -4.72 7.82 -16.12
C HIS A 226 -5.43 8.05 -17.47
N THR A 227 -4.81 7.66 -18.59
CA THR A 227 -5.43 7.96 -19.92
C THR A 227 -5.92 6.72 -20.65
N GLY A 228 -5.39 5.55 -20.32
CA GLY A 228 -5.63 4.31 -21.04
C GLY A 228 -6.54 3.33 -20.30
N ALA A 229 -6.44 2.08 -20.71
CA ALA A 229 -7.19 0.98 -20.14
C ALA A 229 -6.34 0.14 -19.16
N VAL A 230 -7.05 -0.58 -18.29
CA VAL A 230 -6.46 -1.71 -17.54
C VAL A 230 -7.02 -3.00 -18.14
N THR A 231 -6.14 -3.89 -18.61
CA THR A 231 -6.50 -5.20 -19.17
C THR A 231 -5.97 -6.30 -18.28
N MET A 232 -6.82 -7.28 -17.98
CA MET A 232 -6.52 -8.36 -17.04
C MET A 232 -6.93 -9.72 -17.59
N MET A 233 -6.25 -10.78 -17.12
CA MET A 233 -6.53 -12.16 -17.52
C MET A 233 -6.27 -13.12 -16.36
N ASN A 234 -7.32 -13.56 -15.66
CA ASN A 234 -7.23 -14.54 -14.58
C ASN A 234 -6.27 -14.09 -13.46
N ASP A 235 -6.40 -12.85 -13.00
CA ASP A 235 -5.47 -12.19 -12.11
C ASP A 235 -6.02 -12.01 -10.69
N ARG A 236 -5.14 -11.70 -9.76
CA ARG A 236 -5.50 -11.25 -8.41
C ARG A 236 -4.90 -9.87 -8.15
N VAL A 237 -5.73 -8.93 -7.74
CA VAL A 237 -5.28 -7.60 -7.27
C VAL A 237 -5.81 -7.38 -5.86
N ASP A 238 -4.91 -7.18 -4.91
CA ASP A 238 -5.25 -6.93 -3.51
C ASP A 238 -4.75 -5.55 -3.07
N ALA A 239 -5.67 -4.61 -2.94
CA ALA A 239 -5.38 -3.24 -2.54
C ALA A 239 -5.47 -3.02 -1.03
N VAL A 240 -5.95 -4.00 -0.26
CA VAL A 240 -6.27 -3.83 1.16
C VAL A 240 -5.40 -4.72 2.03
N GLY A 241 -5.16 -5.95 1.62
CA GLY A 241 -4.39 -6.95 2.35
C GLY A 241 -2.99 -7.11 1.78
N CYS A 242 -2.02 -7.18 2.65
CA CYS A 242 -0.68 -7.64 2.32
C CYS A 242 -0.50 -9.03 2.90
N VAL A 243 -0.22 -10.00 2.04
CA VAL A 243 0.13 -11.36 2.47
C VAL A 243 1.64 -11.46 2.49
N GLY A 244 2.25 -11.13 3.62
CA GLY A 244 3.71 -11.16 3.76
C GLY A 244 4.17 -10.76 5.14
N THR A 245 5.45 -10.91 5.41
CA THR A 245 6.06 -10.64 6.69
C THR A 245 6.33 -9.14 6.86
N GLY A 246 5.42 -8.42 7.52
CA GLY A 246 5.66 -7.06 8.00
C GLY A 246 4.90 -5.95 7.28
N GLU A 247 4.29 -6.20 6.11
CA GLU A 247 3.50 -5.20 5.39
C GLU A 247 2.02 -5.18 5.81
N GLU A 248 1.61 -6.11 6.67
CA GLU A 248 0.23 -6.22 7.15
C GLU A 248 -0.23 -4.92 7.79
N GLY A 249 -1.30 -4.35 7.24
CA GLY A 249 -1.85 -3.08 7.70
C GLY A 249 -1.31 -1.84 6.99
N SER A 250 -0.41 -1.97 6.00
CA SER A 250 0.09 -0.84 5.19
C SER A 250 -0.97 -0.23 4.26
N GLN A 251 -2.18 -0.75 4.26
CA GLN A 251 -3.28 -0.33 3.37
C GLN A 251 -2.88 -0.35 1.88
N GLY A 252 -2.22 -1.44 1.46
CA GLY A 252 -1.76 -1.62 0.10
C GLY A 252 -0.50 -0.80 -0.21
N LEU A 253 0.47 -0.76 0.71
CA LEU A 253 1.74 -0.06 0.56
C LEU A 253 1.56 1.41 0.13
N SER A 254 0.60 2.11 0.73
CA SER A 254 0.25 3.49 0.42
C SER A 254 0.82 4.52 1.39
N GLY A 255 1.70 4.10 2.31
CA GLY A 255 2.32 4.93 3.34
C GLY A 255 3.70 5.46 2.97
N GLY A 256 4.53 5.67 3.97
CA GLY A 256 5.92 6.11 3.85
C GLY A 256 6.12 7.58 3.50
N LEU A 257 5.13 8.19 2.87
CA LEU A 257 5.16 9.58 2.41
C LEU A 257 3.95 10.35 2.92
N THR A 258 4.15 11.63 3.21
CA THR A 258 3.07 12.57 3.54
C THR A 258 3.11 13.76 2.59
N GLY A 259 1.94 14.23 2.15
CA GLY A 259 1.81 15.39 1.27
C GLY A 259 0.57 16.20 1.65
N PHE A 260 0.64 17.51 1.45
CA PHE A 260 -0.40 18.46 1.84
C PHE A 260 -1.12 19.10 0.64
N GLY A 261 -1.48 18.27 -0.36
CA GLY A 261 -2.25 18.71 -1.53
C GLY A 261 -1.41 18.90 -2.81
N PRO A 262 -2.06 19.27 -3.91
CA PRO A 262 -1.42 19.35 -5.22
C PRO A 262 -0.21 20.29 -5.24
N GLY A 263 0.92 19.79 -5.77
CA GLY A 263 2.14 20.60 -5.95
C GLY A 263 2.95 20.86 -4.68
N THR A 264 2.58 20.28 -3.52
CA THR A 264 3.44 20.34 -2.32
C THR A 264 4.46 19.21 -2.35
N PRO A 265 5.72 19.48 -1.97
CA PRO A 265 6.72 18.43 -1.91
C PRO A 265 6.30 17.32 -0.94
N LEU A 266 6.49 16.07 -1.35
CA LEU A 266 6.33 14.92 -0.45
C LEU A 266 7.47 14.88 0.56
N ILE A 267 7.12 14.57 1.79
CA ILE A 267 8.06 14.43 2.89
C ILE A 267 8.04 12.96 3.34
N PRO A 268 9.18 12.28 3.38
CA PRO A 268 9.27 10.96 3.99
C PRO A 268 8.82 10.99 5.44
N LEU A 269 8.02 10.02 5.84
CA LEU A 269 7.68 9.85 7.25
C LEU A 269 8.92 9.50 8.05
N PRO A 270 9.03 9.94 9.32
CA PRO A 270 10.13 9.56 10.19
C PRO A 270 10.27 8.04 10.26
N ALA A 271 11.50 7.54 10.26
CA ALA A 271 11.77 6.13 10.44
C ALA A 271 11.27 5.68 11.81
N VAL A 272 10.47 4.64 11.83
CA VAL A 272 9.94 4.02 13.05
C VAL A 272 10.32 2.55 13.02
N PRO A 273 10.97 2.02 14.09
CA PRO A 273 11.22 0.59 14.17
C PRO A 273 9.91 -0.18 14.05
N ALA A 274 9.92 -1.28 13.31
CA ALA A 274 8.78 -2.18 13.24
C ALA A 274 8.44 -2.65 14.66
N ILE A 275 7.18 -2.49 15.07
CA ILE A 275 6.74 -2.90 16.42
C ILE A 275 6.73 -4.42 16.46
N PRO A 276 7.41 -5.07 17.43
CA PRO A 276 7.35 -6.51 17.56
C PRO A 276 5.90 -6.98 17.72
N GLU A 277 5.55 -8.07 17.04
CA GLU A 277 4.22 -8.64 17.04
C GLU A 277 3.67 -8.93 18.45
N PRO A 278 2.34 -8.97 18.66
CA PRO A 278 1.73 -9.24 19.97
C PRO A 278 2.25 -10.50 20.65
N GLU A 279 2.68 -11.50 19.88
CA GLU A 279 3.29 -12.73 20.37
C GLU A 279 4.63 -12.47 21.08
N THR A 280 5.42 -11.53 20.59
CA THR A 280 6.69 -11.13 21.23
C THR A 280 6.44 -10.46 22.57
N TRP A 281 5.40 -9.63 22.67
CA TRP A 281 4.96 -9.03 23.92
C TRP A 281 4.44 -10.07 24.90
N ALA A 282 3.68 -11.06 24.42
CA ALA A 282 3.17 -12.15 25.23
C ALA A 282 4.31 -13.02 25.79
N LEU A 283 5.30 -13.35 24.98
CA LEU A 283 6.51 -14.06 25.41
C LEU A 283 7.33 -13.27 26.43
N MET A 284 7.49 -11.97 26.24
CA MET A 284 8.21 -11.10 27.17
C MET A 284 7.49 -11.00 28.51
N LEU A 285 6.16 -10.84 28.51
CA LEU A 285 5.34 -10.83 29.71
C LEU A 285 5.33 -12.19 30.42
N ALA A 286 5.26 -13.29 29.68
CA ALA A 286 5.37 -14.64 30.24
C ALA A 286 6.75 -14.87 30.87
N GLY A 287 7.83 -14.41 30.24
CA GLY A 287 9.18 -14.46 30.77
C GLY A 287 9.35 -13.66 32.06
N LEU A 288 8.80 -12.46 32.11
CA LEU A 288 8.81 -11.62 33.31
C LEU A 288 7.96 -12.23 34.44
N GLY A 289 6.83 -12.83 34.10
CA GLY A 289 5.99 -13.58 35.04
C GLY A 289 6.69 -14.78 35.65
N ALA A 290 7.38 -15.57 34.83
CA ALA A 290 8.18 -16.71 35.27
C ALA A 290 9.36 -16.31 36.18
N LEU A 291 10.06 -15.22 35.84
CA LEU A 291 11.10 -14.64 36.66
C LEU A 291 10.58 -14.21 38.04
N ARG A 292 9.47 -13.52 38.09
CA ARG A 292 8.83 -13.08 39.32
C ARG A 292 8.42 -14.27 40.20
N TRP A 293 7.86 -15.31 39.60
CA TRP A 293 7.49 -16.55 40.30
C TRP A 293 8.74 -17.25 40.88
N ALA A 294 9.80 -17.39 40.08
CA ALA A 294 11.06 -18.03 40.53
C ALA A 294 11.75 -17.26 41.67
N VAL A 295 11.65 -15.93 41.70
CA VAL A 295 12.19 -15.10 42.80
C VAL A 295 11.32 -15.21 44.05
N ALA A 296 9.99 -15.27 43.89
CA ALA A 296 9.07 -15.43 45.02
C ALA A 296 9.19 -16.81 45.67
N SER A 297 9.36 -17.88 44.90
CA SER A 297 9.54 -19.26 45.41
C SER A 297 10.86 -19.52 46.12
N ARG A 298 11.88 -18.63 45.97
CA ARG A 298 13.14 -18.72 46.72
C ARG A 298 13.10 -17.98 48.05
N ARG A 299 12.05 -17.24 48.37
CA ARG A 299 11.85 -16.47 49.59
C ARG A 299 10.86 -17.12 50.55
N ALA A 300 10.21 -18.21 50.16
CA ALA A 300 9.39 -19.07 50.97
C ALA A 300 10.18 -20.36 51.35
#